data_1b987379d7cf1db1094ec3aba7b112aa
#
_entry.id   1b987379d7cf1db1094ec3aba7b112aa
#
_cell.length_a   1.000
_cell.length_b   1.000
_cell.length_c   1.000
_cell.angle_alpha   90.00
_cell.angle_beta   90.00
_cell.angle_gamma   90.00
#
_symmetry.space_group_name_H-M   'P 1'
#
loop_
_entity.id
_entity.type
_entity.pdbx_description
1 polymer ?
#
loop_
_entity_poly.entity_id
_entity_poly.type
_entity_poly.pdbx_seq_one_letter_code
_entity_poly.pdbx_strand_id
1 'polypeptide(L)'
;GRMEKQGQVMKNWATDPAEPHTAFVDPMYMAVPVYLVMCENFSYGVYVNSTWESCFDLSKRGELGFESQGEELDVYIAYGPQPLDVIEHLSELLGRMPMPPKWALGYHQSRWSYGSEQEVRKLANTFREKEIPCDVIHLDIDYMDAFRVFTWNDERFSTPQRLLSDLKLKHFRVVTIIDPGVKVDPQY
;
A
#
# COMPACT_ATOMS: atom_id res chain seq x y z
N GLY A 1 0.91 16.45 3.07
CA GLY A 1 0.17 16.77 4.27
C GLY A 1 1.00 17.67 5.19
N ARG A 2 0.38 18.30 6.17
CA ARG A 2 1.08 19.07 7.20
C ARG A 2 1.49 18.14 8.34
N MET A 3 2.62 18.41 9.00
CA MET A 3 3.04 17.67 10.20
C MET A 3 2.11 17.98 11.37
N GLU A 4 1.74 19.27 11.55
CA GLU A 4 0.78 19.66 12.56
C GLU A 4 -0.64 19.29 12.13
N LYS A 5 -1.34 18.56 12.99
CA LYS A 5 -2.69 18.03 12.76
C LYS A 5 -3.75 18.68 13.66
N GLN A 6 -3.36 19.69 14.44
CA GLN A 6 -4.30 20.39 15.31
C GLN A 6 -5.49 20.98 14.53
N GLY A 7 -6.69 20.88 15.09
CA GLY A 7 -7.94 21.32 14.46
C GLY A 7 -8.54 20.29 13.50
N GLN A 8 -8.00 19.07 13.43
CA GLN A 8 -8.47 18.01 12.53
C GLN A 8 -9.05 16.85 13.32
N VAL A 9 -10.02 16.18 12.71
CA VAL A 9 -10.46 14.83 13.07
C VAL A 9 -9.98 13.93 11.96
N MET A 10 -9.27 12.87 12.28
CA MET A 10 -8.64 11.98 11.31
C MET A 10 -9.20 10.57 11.45
N LYS A 11 -9.85 10.10 10.41
CA LYS A 11 -10.41 8.75 10.37
C LYS A 11 -9.28 7.73 10.15
N ASN A 12 -9.29 6.70 10.98
CA ASN A 12 -8.38 5.57 10.88
C ASN A 12 -9.17 4.34 10.39
N TRP A 13 -9.28 4.23 9.09
CA TRP A 13 -9.95 3.15 8.37
C TRP A 13 -9.35 3.00 6.98
N ALA A 14 -9.00 1.79 6.58
CA ALA A 14 -8.52 1.53 5.23
C ALA A 14 -9.71 1.48 4.26
N THR A 15 -9.68 2.33 3.24
CA THR A 15 -10.77 2.48 2.26
C THR A 15 -10.22 2.61 0.86
N ASP A 16 -10.88 1.98 -0.11
CA ASP A 16 -10.65 2.21 -1.53
C ASP A 16 -11.67 3.29 -2.00
N PRO A 17 -11.27 4.56 -2.13
CA PRO A 17 -12.18 5.61 -2.55
C PRO A 17 -12.56 5.47 -4.02
N ALA A 18 -13.86 5.52 -4.31
CA ALA A 18 -14.40 5.41 -5.67
C ALA A 18 -14.05 6.59 -6.58
N GLU A 19 -13.71 7.74 -5.98
CA GLU A 19 -13.41 8.98 -6.69
C GLU A 19 -11.90 9.31 -6.60
N PRO A 20 -11.34 10.09 -7.52
CA PRO A 20 -9.95 10.52 -7.46
C PRO A 20 -9.62 11.22 -6.15
N HIS A 21 -8.45 10.90 -5.59
CA HIS A 21 -7.98 11.49 -4.34
C HIS A 21 -7.82 13.01 -4.46
N THR A 22 -8.44 13.73 -3.57
CA THR A 22 -8.28 15.18 -3.38
C THR A 22 -7.56 15.45 -2.06
N ALA A 23 -7.24 16.73 -1.80
CA ALA A 23 -6.65 17.13 -0.52
C ALA A 23 -7.60 16.93 0.69
N PHE A 24 -8.87 16.63 0.44
CA PHE A 24 -9.93 16.52 1.44
C PHE A 24 -10.44 15.08 1.62
N VAL A 25 -9.87 14.12 0.90
CA VAL A 25 -10.26 12.71 1.05
C VAL A 25 -9.68 12.14 2.34
N ASP A 26 -10.55 11.63 3.19
CA ASP A 26 -10.27 10.87 4.39
C ASP A 26 -11.43 9.89 4.62
N PRO A 27 -11.20 8.59 4.73
CA PRO A 27 -9.95 7.87 4.85
C PRO A 27 -9.30 7.48 3.51
N MET A 28 -8.09 6.88 3.60
CA MET A 28 -7.28 6.42 2.46
C MET A 28 -7.06 4.90 2.48
N TYR A 29 -6.32 4.37 1.49
CA TYR A 29 -6.07 2.93 1.31
C TYR A 29 -5.42 2.24 2.51
N MET A 30 -4.58 2.95 3.24
CA MET A 30 -3.86 2.40 4.39
C MET A 30 -4.10 3.28 5.61
N ALA A 31 -4.46 2.64 6.70
CA ALA A 31 -4.60 3.26 7.99
C ALA A 31 -3.76 2.51 9.03
N VAL A 32 -3.05 3.25 9.87
CA VAL A 32 -2.26 2.71 10.98
C VAL A 32 -2.61 3.54 12.22
N PRO A 33 -3.13 2.91 13.29
CA PRO A 33 -3.56 3.62 14.49
C PRO A 33 -2.37 4.06 15.36
N VAL A 34 -1.45 4.79 14.76
CA VAL A 34 -0.25 5.33 15.40
C VAL A 34 -0.27 6.85 15.33
N TYR A 35 -0.02 7.45 16.46
CA TYR A 35 0.10 8.90 16.61
C TYR A 35 1.46 9.26 17.19
N LEU A 36 2.23 10.09 16.47
CA LEU A 36 3.53 10.56 16.90
C LEU A 36 3.44 12.00 17.39
N VAL A 37 3.87 12.25 18.62
CA VAL A 37 3.99 13.57 19.22
C VAL A 37 5.46 13.97 19.28
N MET A 38 5.77 15.12 18.72
CA MET A 38 7.10 15.71 18.79
C MET A 38 7.04 16.97 19.65
N CYS A 39 7.75 16.96 20.77
CA CYS A 39 7.93 18.10 21.66
C CYS A 39 9.35 18.66 21.50
N GLU A 40 9.62 19.78 22.13
CA GLU A 40 10.92 20.45 22.02
C GLU A 40 12.09 19.57 22.54
N ASN A 41 11.87 18.87 23.66
CA ASN A 41 12.91 18.12 24.37
C ASN A 41 12.68 16.60 24.41
N PHE A 42 11.57 16.11 23.89
CA PHE A 42 11.23 14.68 23.85
C PHE A 42 10.19 14.39 22.78
N SER A 43 10.01 13.13 22.50
CA SER A 43 8.96 12.65 21.61
C SER A 43 8.31 11.39 22.20
N TYR A 44 7.09 11.12 21.82
CA TYR A 44 6.45 9.84 22.13
C TYR A 44 5.49 9.42 21.02
N GLY A 45 5.28 8.15 20.92
CA GLY A 45 4.29 7.54 20.02
C GLY A 45 3.19 6.86 20.81
N VAL A 46 1.99 6.96 20.32
CA VAL A 46 0.84 6.22 20.83
C VAL A 46 0.39 5.26 19.76
N TYR A 47 0.38 3.98 20.05
CA TYR A 47 -0.19 2.96 19.20
C TYR A 47 -1.43 2.38 19.87
N VAL A 48 -2.55 2.42 19.17
CA VAL A 48 -3.80 1.78 19.63
C VAL A 48 -3.92 0.44 18.92
N ASN A 49 -3.80 -0.65 19.66
CA ASN A 49 -3.90 -2.00 19.12
C ASN A 49 -5.36 -2.36 18.85
N SER A 50 -5.90 -1.81 17.78
CA SER A 50 -7.28 -2.01 17.36
C SER A 50 -7.37 -2.08 15.83
N THR A 51 -8.18 -3.02 15.34
CA THR A 51 -8.54 -3.15 13.91
C THR A 51 -9.92 -2.58 13.59
N TRP A 52 -10.61 -2.05 14.59
CA TRP A 52 -11.91 -1.41 14.41
C TRP A 52 -11.77 -0.03 13.75
N GLU A 53 -12.84 0.37 13.07
CA GLU A 53 -12.95 1.75 12.61
C GLU A 53 -12.81 2.69 13.81
N SER A 54 -11.94 3.66 13.67
CA SER A 54 -11.61 4.60 14.74
C SER A 54 -11.27 5.96 14.20
N CYS A 55 -11.19 6.96 15.07
CA CYS A 55 -10.66 8.28 14.70
C CYS A 55 -9.83 8.89 15.82
N PHE A 56 -8.91 9.75 15.42
CA PHE A 56 -8.18 10.65 16.30
C PHE A 56 -8.77 12.06 16.18
N ASP A 57 -9.27 12.60 17.27
CA ASP A 57 -9.84 13.96 17.36
C ASP A 57 -8.81 14.93 17.96
N LEU A 58 -8.31 15.83 17.15
CA LEU A 58 -7.38 16.90 17.49
C LEU A 58 -8.04 18.28 17.35
N SER A 59 -9.36 18.34 17.31
CA SER A 59 -10.13 19.58 17.13
C SER A 59 -9.91 20.59 18.27
N LYS A 60 -9.66 20.09 19.49
CA LYS A 60 -9.40 20.94 20.66
C LYS A 60 -7.90 21.05 20.93
N ARG A 61 -7.47 22.26 21.26
CA ARG A 61 -6.05 22.53 21.56
C ARG A 61 -5.61 21.84 22.86
N GLY A 62 -4.53 21.06 22.77
CA GLY A 62 -3.93 20.37 23.92
C GLY A 62 -4.66 19.09 24.34
N GLU A 63 -5.70 18.69 23.61
CA GLU A 63 -6.41 17.45 23.83
C GLU A 63 -6.26 16.52 22.62
N LEU A 64 -6.13 15.24 22.89
CA LEU A 64 -6.24 14.17 21.91
C LEU A 64 -7.43 13.30 22.31
N GLY A 65 -8.48 13.31 21.49
CA GLY A 65 -9.57 12.36 21.59
C GLY A 65 -9.28 11.11 20.76
N PHE A 66 -9.74 9.98 21.20
CA PHE A 66 -9.77 8.74 20.43
C PHE A 66 -11.14 8.11 20.57
N GLU A 67 -11.75 7.79 19.45
CA GLU A 67 -13.02 7.08 19.38
C GLU A 67 -12.84 5.80 18.56
N SER A 68 -13.46 4.70 18.98
CA SER A 68 -13.43 3.42 18.29
C SER A 68 -14.78 2.74 18.42
N GLN A 69 -15.12 1.94 17.41
CA GLN A 69 -16.29 1.06 17.46
C GLN A 69 -16.03 -0.23 18.26
N GLY A 70 -14.79 -0.50 18.63
CA GLY A 70 -14.40 -1.65 19.46
C GLY A 70 -14.70 -1.44 20.94
N GLU A 71 -14.94 -2.54 21.65
CA GLU A 71 -15.27 -2.51 23.09
C GLU A 71 -14.03 -2.40 23.99
N GLU A 72 -12.85 -2.76 23.49
CA GLU A 72 -11.60 -2.78 24.24
C GLU A 72 -10.65 -1.66 23.80
N LEU A 73 -9.93 -1.09 24.74
CA LEU A 73 -8.89 -0.11 24.51
C LEU A 73 -7.54 -0.67 24.98
N ASP A 74 -6.70 -1.10 24.03
CA ASP A 74 -5.32 -1.54 24.26
C ASP A 74 -4.37 -0.51 23.65
N VAL A 75 -3.59 0.16 24.52
CA VAL A 75 -2.76 1.31 24.12
C VAL A 75 -1.32 1.10 24.56
N TYR A 76 -0.40 1.27 23.61
CA TYR A 76 1.04 1.28 23.84
C TYR A 76 1.61 2.68 23.67
N ILE A 77 2.47 3.08 24.60
CA ILE A 77 3.16 4.36 24.55
C ILE A 77 4.65 4.09 24.42
N ALA A 78 5.22 4.50 23.30
CA ALA A 78 6.65 4.47 23.07
C ALA A 78 7.25 5.86 23.33
N TYR A 79 8.20 5.96 24.23
CA TYR A 79 8.90 7.20 24.56
C TYR A 79 10.29 7.22 23.92
N GLY A 80 10.76 8.40 23.52
CA GLY A 80 12.14 8.62 23.08
C GLY A 80 12.54 10.09 23.21
N PRO A 81 13.82 10.40 23.44
CA PRO A 81 14.29 11.77 23.36
C PRO A 81 14.20 12.32 21.94
N GLN A 82 14.39 11.48 20.95
CA GLN A 82 14.27 11.84 19.54
C GLN A 82 13.11 11.07 18.86
N PRO A 83 12.51 11.64 17.80
CA PRO A 83 11.45 10.91 17.05
C PRO A 83 11.89 9.56 16.49
N LEU A 84 13.17 9.41 16.14
CA LEU A 84 13.71 8.14 15.63
C LEU A 84 13.74 7.06 16.70
N ASP A 85 13.99 7.39 17.96
CA ASP A 85 13.95 6.43 19.06
C ASP A 85 12.53 5.88 19.26
N VAL A 86 11.52 6.75 19.11
CA VAL A 86 10.11 6.35 19.15
C VAL A 86 9.77 5.38 18.01
N ILE A 87 10.25 5.67 16.80
CA ILE A 87 10.06 4.78 15.65
C ILE A 87 10.76 3.44 15.87
N GLU A 88 11.94 3.45 16.47
CA GLU A 88 12.64 2.22 16.80
C GLU A 88 11.85 1.35 17.77
N HIS A 89 11.38 1.92 18.89
CA HIS A 89 10.58 1.21 19.89
C HIS A 89 9.24 0.70 19.32
N LEU A 90 8.55 1.52 18.51
CA LEU A 90 7.33 1.08 17.83
C LEU A 90 7.63 -0.06 16.84
N SER A 91 8.76 -0.01 16.12
CA SER A 91 9.17 -1.06 15.20
C SER A 91 9.57 -2.36 15.91
N GLU A 92 10.10 -2.28 17.12
CA GLU A 92 10.35 -3.45 17.96
C GLU A 92 9.03 -4.10 18.40
N LEU A 93 8.05 -3.29 18.77
CA LEU A 93 6.73 -3.79 19.17
C LEU A 93 5.94 -4.40 17.99
N LEU A 94 5.90 -3.69 16.87
CA LEU A 94 5.07 -4.05 15.69
C LEU A 94 5.77 -5.02 14.73
N GLY A 95 7.07 -5.20 14.87
CA GLY A 95 7.91 -5.93 13.94
C GLY A 95 8.55 -5.01 12.90
N ARG A 96 9.73 -5.40 12.46
CA ARG A 96 10.51 -4.69 11.44
C ARG A 96 10.20 -5.25 10.06
N MET A 97 10.02 -4.38 9.08
CA MET A 97 9.86 -4.78 7.68
C MET A 97 11.15 -5.47 7.18
N PRO A 98 11.05 -6.63 6.51
CA PRO A 98 12.21 -7.23 5.83
C PRO A 98 12.81 -6.25 4.81
N MET A 99 14.14 -6.27 4.66
CA MET A 99 14.81 -5.46 3.66
C MET A 99 14.33 -5.83 2.26
N PRO A 100 13.70 -4.91 1.50
CA PRO A 100 13.24 -5.19 0.16
C PRO A 100 14.43 -5.38 -0.79
N PRO A 101 14.29 -6.19 -1.84
CA PRO A 101 15.31 -6.29 -2.87
C PRO A 101 15.43 -4.96 -3.63
N LYS A 102 16.64 -4.67 -4.15
CA LYS A 102 16.95 -3.39 -4.79
C LYS A 102 15.97 -3.01 -5.90
N TRP A 103 15.51 -3.97 -6.70
CA TRP A 103 14.56 -3.73 -7.79
C TRP A 103 13.19 -3.24 -7.28
N ALA A 104 12.78 -3.59 -6.07
CA ALA A 104 11.53 -3.13 -5.46
C ALA A 104 11.56 -1.66 -5.02
N LEU A 105 12.74 -1.04 -5.00
CA LEU A 105 12.93 0.39 -4.71
C LEU A 105 12.96 1.26 -5.97
N GLY A 106 12.91 0.64 -7.16
CA GLY A 106 12.91 1.32 -8.44
C GLY A 106 11.51 1.77 -8.89
N TYR A 107 11.40 2.15 -10.16
CA TYR A 107 10.13 2.57 -10.73
C TYR A 107 9.25 1.38 -11.08
N HIS A 108 8.01 1.41 -10.62
CA HIS A 108 6.98 0.43 -10.89
C HIS A 108 5.91 1.04 -11.80
N GLN A 109 5.68 0.42 -12.95
CA GLN A 109 4.65 0.83 -13.90
C GLN A 109 3.41 -0.04 -13.74
N SER A 110 2.27 0.58 -13.50
CA SER A 110 0.96 -0.06 -13.40
C SER A 110 -0.12 0.75 -14.09
N ARG A 111 -1.21 0.13 -14.40
CA ARG A 111 -2.50 0.74 -14.79
C ARG A 111 -3.61 -0.30 -14.72
N TRP A 112 -4.83 0.13 -14.78
CA TRP A 112 -6.00 -0.71 -15.01
C TRP A 112 -6.33 -0.71 -16.51
N SER A 113 -6.07 -1.69 -17.27
CA SER A 113 -5.19 -2.86 -17.22
C SER A 113 -4.34 -2.88 -18.49
N TYR A 114 -3.37 -3.80 -18.62
CA TYR A 114 -2.79 -4.17 -19.91
C TYR A 114 -3.57 -5.38 -20.44
N GLY A 115 -4.26 -5.21 -21.58
CA GLY A 115 -5.23 -6.17 -22.10
C GLY A 115 -4.64 -7.43 -22.75
N SER A 116 -3.33 -7.46 -23.03
CA SER A 116 -2.67 -8.61 -23.66
C SER A 116 -1.16 -8.64 -23.42
N GLU A 117 -0.55 -9.83 -23.64
CA GLU A 117 0.91 -9.95 -23.59
C GLU A 117 1.62 -9.09 -24.64
N GLN A 118 1.00 -8.85 -25.80
CA GLN A 118 1.55 -7.97 -26.85
C GLN A 118 1.64 -6.53 -26.36
N GLU A 119 0.61 -6.04 -25.67
CA GLU A 119 0.62 -4.70 -25.08
C GLU A 119 1.73 -4.55 -24.03
N VAL A 120 1.90 -5.54 -23.15
CA VAL A 120 2.97 -5.57 -22.15
C VAL A 120 4.35 -5.57 -22.81
N ARG A 121 4.55 -6.38 -23.87
CA ARG A 121 5.79 -6.42 -24.64
C ARG A 121 6.11 -5.07 -25.30
N LYS A 122 5.09 -4.44 -25.90
CA LYS A 122 5.23 -3.11 -26.51
C LYS A 122 5.60 -2.06 -25.47
N LEU A 123 4.95 -2.07 -24.30
CA LEU A 123 5.26 -1.20 -23.19
C LEU A 123 6.72 -1.34 -22.76
N ALA A 124 7.16 -2.56 -22.49
CA ALA A 124 8.53 -2.85 -22.07
C ALA A 124 9.57 -2.40 -23.11
N ASN A 125 9.30 -2.61 -24.40
CA ASN A 125 10.15 -2.14 -25.48
C ASN A 125 10.24 -0.62 -25.48
N THR A 126 9.09 0.07 -25.35
CA THR A 126 9.03 1.53 -25.34
C THR A 126 9.86 2.13 -24.19
N PHE A 127 9.83 1.54 -23.00
CA PHE A 127 10.68 1.98 -21.88
C PHE A 127 12.16 1.88 -22.24
N ARG A 128 12.61 0.78 -22.88
CA ARG A 128 14.01 0.58 -23.25
C ARG A 128 14.43 1.44 -24.45
N GLU A 129 13.59 1.56 -25.47
CA GLU A 129 13.83 2.41 -26.65
C GLU A 129 13.94 3.90 -26.29
N LYS A 130 13.17 4.34 -25.31
CA LYS A 130 13.18 5.72 -24.81
C LYS A 130 14.17 5.95 -23.66
N GLU A 131 14.91 4.92 -23.27
CA GLU A 131 15.86 4.97 -22.15
C GLU A 131 15.24 5.45 -20.82
N ILE A 132 13.94 5.16 -20.63
CA ILE A 132 13.24 5.49 -19.38
C ILE A 132 13.48 4.38 -18.37
N PRO A 133 14.07 4.67 -17.20
CA PRO A 133 14.27 3.67 -16.15
C PRO A 133 12.93 3.11 -15.66
N CYS A 134 12.82 1.78 -15.62
CA CYS A 134 11.68 1.07 -15.07
C CYS A 134 12.11 -0.34 -14.67
N ASP A 135 11.81 -0.75 -13.46
CA ASP A 135 12.22 -2.03 -12.89
C ASP A 135 11.09 -3.05 -12.85
N VAL A 136 9.85 -2.58 -12.70
CA VAL A 136 8.69 -3.45 -12.45
C VAL A 136 7.51 -3.06 -13.35
N ILE A 137 6.86 -4.07 -13.91
CA ILE A 137 5.56 -3.95 -14.57
C ILE A 137 4.54 -4.75 -13.77
N HIS A 138 3.44 -4.10 -13.40
CA HIS A 138 2.32 -4.76 -12.73
C HIS A 138 1.28 -5.19 -13.75
N LEU A 139 0.80 -6.43 -13.64
CA LEU A 139 -0.36 -6.94 -14.37
C LEU A 139 -1.56 -6.88 -13.45
N ASP A 140 -2.54 -6.11 -13.86
CA ASP A 140 -3.82 -5.96 -13.18
C ASP A 140 -4.77 -7.10 -13.58
N ILE A 141 -5.97 -7.15 -13.06
CA ILE A 141 -6.91 -8.28 -13.05
C ILE A 141 -7.17 -8.95 -14.42
N ASP A 142 -6.98 -8.24 -15.52
CA ASP A 142 -7.28 -8.74 -16.88
C ASP A 142 -6.31 -9.82 -17.41
N TYR A 143 -5.21 -10.13 -16.69
CA TYR A 143 -4.40 -11.29 -17.05
C TYR A 143 -5.08 -12.62 -16.67
N MET A 144 -6.02 -12.58 -15.73
CA MET A 144 -6.72 -13.75 -15.22
C MET A 144 -7.74 -14.28 -16.22
N ASP A 145 -8.00 -15.58 -16.16
CA ASP A 145 -9.12 -16.18 -16.87
C ASP A 145 -10.44 -15.88 -16.13
N ALA A 146 -11.27 -15.07 -16.76
CA ALA A 146 -12.55 -14.61 -16.22
C ALA A 146 -12.49 -14.16 -14.75
N PHE A 147 -11.39 -13.46 -14.37
CA PHE A 147 -11.13 -12.96 -13.03
C PHE A 147 -11.00 -14.03 -11.94
N ARG A 148 -10.61 -15.25 -12.32
CA ARG A 148 -10.25 -16.31 -11.37
C ARG A 148 -8.81 -16.11 -10.91
N VAL A 149 -8.58 -15.98 -9.61
CA VAL A 149 -7.22 -15.82 -9.06
C VAL A 149 -6.37 -17.07 -9.37
N PHE A 150 -5.06 -16.89 -9.52
CA PHE A 150 -4.09 -17.92 -9.88
C PHE A 150 -4.30 -18.59 -11.26
N THR A 151 -5.00 -17.91 -12.16
CA THR A 151 -5.18 -18.36 -13.56
C THR A 151 -4.58 -17.38 -14.54
N TRP A 152 -4.36 -17.84 -15.78
CA TRP A 152 -4.00 -16.99 -16.91
C TRP A 152 -5.10 -17.11 -17.99
N ASN A 153 -5.40 -15.98 -18.63
CA ASN A 153 -6.28 -15.98 -19.78
C ASN A 153 -5.49 -16.42 -21.04
N ASP A 154 -5.76 -17.61 -21.54
CA ASP A 154 -5.00 -18.22 -22.63
C ASP A 154 -5.11 -17.48 -23.97
N GLU A 155 -6.20 -16.72 -24.19
CA GLU A 155 -6.37 -15.95 -25.42
C GLU A 155 -5.51 -14.67 -25.41
N ARG A 156 -5.44 -13.99 -24.28
CA ARG A 156 -4.75 -12.70 -24.12
C ARG A 156 -3.30 -12.84 -23.68
N PHE A 157 -3.00 -13.88 -22.92
CA PHE A 157 -1.69 -14.22 -22.37
C PHE A 157 -1.35 -15.69 -22.65
N SER A 158 -1.25 -16.02 -23.94
CA SER A 158 -1.11 -17.42 -24.41
C SER A 158 0.25 -18.05 -24.05
N THR A 159 1.26 -17.25 -23.76
CA THR A 159 2.61 -17.72 -23.44
C THR A 159 3.19 -17.02 -22.22
N PRO A 160 2.54 -17.09 -21.03
CA PRO A 160 2.93 -16.30 -19.88
C PRO A 160 4.37 -16.58 -19.42
N GLN A 161 4.82 -17.84 -19.43
CA GLN A 161 6.19 -18.21 -19.05
C GLN A 161 7.22 -17.56 -19.98
N ARG A 162 6.94 -17.53 -21.30
CA ARG A 162 7.79 -16.89 -22.29
C ARG A 162 7.79 -15.37 -22.11
N LEU A 163 6.60 -14.77 -21.89
CA LEU A 163 6.49 -13.33 -21.58
C LEU A 163 7.36 -12.96 -20.38
N LEU A 164 7.22 -13.69 -19.27
CA LEU A 164 8.00 -13.42 -18.06
C LEU A 164 9.51 -13.58 -18.28
N SER A 165 9.92 -14.59 -19.05
CA SER A 165 11.32 -14.82 -19.38
C SER A 165 11.89 -13.67 -20.24
N ASP A 166 11.16 -13.23 -21.25
CA ASP A 166 11.58 -12.14 -22.15
C ASP A 166 11.66 -10.80 -21.41
N LEU A 167 10.73 -10.53 -20.51
CA LEU A 167 10.75 -9.34 -19.66
C LEU A 167 11.94 -9.37 -18.69
N LYS A 168 12.24 -10.53 -18.10
CA LYS A 168 13.42 -10.71 -17.25
C LYS A 168 14.72 -10.44 -17.99
N LEU A 169 14.86 -10.87 -19.25
CA LEU A 169 16.01 -10.56 -20.09
C LEU A 169 16.16 -9.06 -20.38
N LYS A 170 15.07 -8.31 -20.35
CA LYS A 170 15.04 -6.85 -20.46
C LYS A 170 15.15 -6.15 -19.11
N HIS A 171 15.53 -6.86 -18.06
CA HIS A 171 15.67 -6.36 -16.69
C HIS A 171 14.36 -5.81 -16.08
N PHE A 172 13.21 -6.35 -16.45
CA PHE A 172 11.97 -6.12 -15.75
C PHE A 172 11.65 -7.26 -14.80
N ARG A 173 11.05 -6.91 -13.67
CA ARG A 173 10.28 -7.82 -12.82
C ARG A 173 8.81 -7.64 -13.15
N VAL A 174 8.04 -8.70 -12.96
CA VAL A 174 6.59 -8.66 -13.12
C VAL A 174 5.95 -8.99 -11.80
N VAL A 175 4.98 -8.19 -11.41
CA VAL A 175 4.11 -8.42 -10.27
C VAL A 175 2.70 -8.59 -10.80
N THR A 176 2.05 -9.69 -10.46
CA THR A 176 0.64 -9.91 -10.76
C THR A 176 -0.19 -9.52 -9.54
N ILE A 177 -1.25 -8.78 -9.75
CA ILE A 177 -2.22 -8.52 -8.69
C ILE A 177 -2.93 -9.84 -8.33
N ILE A 178 -3.27 -10.02 -7.06
CA ILE A 178 -4.12 -11.13 -6.63
C ILE A 178 -5.56 -10.66 -6.50
N ASP A 179 -5.76 -9.44 -5.99
CA ASP A 179 -7.08 -8.86 -5.76
C ASP A 179 -7.98 -9.85 -5.00
N PRO A 180 -7.70 -10.10 -3.70
CA PRO A 180 -8.04 -11.33 -2.98
C PRO A 180 -9.54 -11.55 -2.81
N GLY A 181 -10.18 -12.06 -3.84
CA GLY A 181 -11.56 -12.50 -3.86
C GLY A 181 -11.66 -13.81 -4.63
N VAL A 182 -12.14 -14.86 -4.00
CA VAL A 182 -12.39 -16.12 -4.68
C VAL A 182 -13.74 -16.06 -5.37
N LYS A 183 -13.72 -16.08 -6.70
CA LYS A 183 -14.94 -16.06 -7.52
C LYS A 183 -15.80 -17.29 -7.21
N VAL A 184 -17.09 -17.08 -6.99
CA VAL A 184 -18.05 -18.19 -6.91
C VAL A 184 -18.29 -18.71 -8.32
N ASP A 185 -17.66 -19.83 -8.67
CA ASP A 185 -17.70 -20.42 -9.98
C ASP A 185 -17.55 -21.94 -9.86
N PRO A 186 -18.58 -22.73 -10.23
CA PRO A 186 -18.52 -24.19 -10.14
C PRO A 186 -17.47 -24.83 -11.05
N GLN A 187 -16.95 -24.09 -12.02
CA GLN A 187 -15.93 -24.56 -12.97
C GLN A 187 -14.53 -23.99 -12.67
N TYR A 188 -14.37 -23.41 -11.51
CA TYR A 188 -13.08 -22.85 -11.08
C TYR A 188 -12.04 -23.94 -10.83
#